data_b0b0f265595be24ffede513769991f5d
#
_entry.id   b0b0f265595be24ffede513769991f5d
#
_cell.length_a   1.000
_cell.length_b   1.000
_cell.length_c   1.000
_cell.angle_alpha   90.00
_cell.angle_beta   90.00
_cell.angle_gamma   90.00
#
_symmetry.space_group_name_H-M   'P 1'
#
loop_
_entity.id
_entity.type
_entity.pdbx_description
1 polymer ?
#
loop_
_entity_poly.entity_id
_entity_poly.type
_entity_poly.pdbx_seq_one_letter_code
_entity_poly.pdbx_strand_id
1 'polypeptide(L)'
;MKKIIPGLIMATVFFAACNSKDKSEQKENDKYEQTKESMEQTEKKNPKRFLTVDGHDKRNLLGQTVIKGTISNKATVASYKDVDVELTFFSKTGALLERDHEVIYETIAAGSSTNFKTKYFAPKGTDSVAMKIFAAKVE
;
A
#
# COMPACT_ATOMS: atom_id res chain seq x y z
N MET A 1 -65.97 -2.91 -65.32
CA MET A 1 -64.71 -2.15 -65.15
C MET A 1 -64.29 -2.20 -63.68
N LYS A 2 -63.32 -2.99 -63.37
CA LYS A 2 -62.82 -3.13 -62.02
C LYS A 2 -61.43 -2.51 -61.94
N LYS A 3 -61.30 -1.47 -61.15
CA LYS A 3 -59.99 -0.89 -60.82
C LYS A 3 -59.44 -1.58 -59.62
N ILE A 4 -58.32 -2.27 -59.78
CA ILE A 4 -57.53 -2.89 -58.72
C ILE A 4 -56.50 -1.88 -58.30
N ILE A 5 -56.51 -1.50 -57.05
CA ILE A 5 -55.51 -0.66 -56.44
C ILE A 5 -54.50 -1.61 -55.75
N PRO A 6 -53.20 -1.62 -56.13
CA PRO A 6 -52.24 -2.38 -55.40
C PRO A 6 -51.87 -1.64 -54.11
N GLY A 7 -52.05 -2.31 -53.00
CA GLY A 7 -51.64 -1.79 -51.68
C GLY A 7 -50.14 -1.64 -51.56
N LEU A 8 -49.75 -0.47 -51.12
CA LEU A 8 -48.39 -0.15 -50.77
C LEU A 8 -48.02 -0.80 -49.45
N ILE A 9 -47.23 -1.85 -49.49
CA ILE A 9 -46.65 -2.46 -48.32
C ILE A 9 -45.46 -1.61 -47.85
N MET A 10 -45.66 -0.84 -46.82
CA MET A 10 -44.63 -0.10 -46.15
C MET A 10 -43.86 -1.06 -45.24
N ALA A 11 -42.72 -1.54 -45.70
CA ALA A 11 -41.78 -2.28 -44.88
C ALA A 11 -41.08 -1.32 -43.90
N THR A 12 -41.54 -1.29 -42.67
CA THR A 12 -40.81 -0.64 -41.58
C THR A 12 -39.57 -1.47 -41.22
N VAL A 13 -38.43 -1.04 -41.71
CA VAL A 13 -37.13 -1.57 -41.24
C VAL A 13 -36.89 -1.06 -39.84
N PHE A 14 -37.12 -1.91 -38.84
CA PHE A 14 -36.64 -1.69 -37.49
C PHE A 14 -35.12 -1.83 -37.52
N PHE A 15 -34.38 -0.73 -37.50
CA PHE A 15 -33.02 -0.72 -37.12
C PHE A 15 -32.94 -0.96 -35.60
N ALA A 16 -32.76 -2.22 -35.23
CA ALA A 16 -32.27 -2.55 -33.89
C ALA A 16 -30.84 -2.06 -33.84
N ALA A 17 -30.63 -0.83 -33.40
CA ALA A 17 -29.33 -0.36 -32.96
C ALA A 17 -28.97 -1.18 -31.73
N CYS A 18 -28.28 -2.28 -31.93
CA CYS A 18 -27.57 -2.97 -30.85
C CYS A 18 -26.50 -2.02 -30.33
N ASN A 19 -26.79 -1.41 -29.21
CA ASN A 19 -25.87 -0.60 -28.48
C ASN A 19 -24.83 -1.54 -27.81
N SER A 20 -23.86 -2.01 -28.60
CA SER A 20 -22.82 -2.93 -28.14
C SER A 20 -21.72 -2.23 -27.32
N LYS A 21 -21.81 -0.92 -27.13
CA LYS A 21 -20.85 -0.16 -26.31
C LYS A 21 -21.05 -0.33 -24.82
N ASP A 22 -22.28 -0.42 -24.33
CA ASP A 22 -22.57 -0.49 -22.89
C ASP A 22 -22.08 -1.79 -22.25
N LYS A 23 -22.04 -2.89 -22.99
CA LYS A 23 -21.57 -4.18 -22.45
C LYS A 23 -20.06 -4.30 -22.32
N SER A 24 -19.29 -3.58 -23.15
CA SER A 24 -17.83 -3.61 -23.05
C SER A 24 -17.33 -2.73 -21.91
N GLU A 25 -17.91 -1.56 -21.73
CA GLU A 25 -17.57 -0.65 -20.64
C GLU A 25 -17.94 -1.25 -19.27
N GLN A 26 -19.10 -1.91 -19.15
CA GLN A 26 -19.49 -2.58 -17.93
C GLN A 26 -18.55 -3.74 -17.56
N LYS A 27 -18.12 -4.55 -18.52
CA LYS A 27 -17.17 -5.64 -18.27
C LYS A 27 -15.78 -5.15 -17.87
N GLU A 28 -15.33 -4.03 -18.42
CA GLU A 28 -14.05 -3.42 -18.04
C GLU A 28 -14.10 -2.82 -16.65
N ASN A 29 -15.19 -2.17 -16.29
CA ASN A 29 -15.40 -1.62 -14.95
C ASN A 29 -15.49 -2.74 -13.90
N ASP A 30 -16.27 -3.79 -14.14
CA ASP A 30 -16.38 -4.95 -13.24
C ASP A 30 -15.01 -5.63 -13.03
N LYS A 31 -14.23 -5.77 -14.08
CA LYS A 31 -12.87 -6.34 -14.00
C LYS A 31 -11.93 -5.44 -13.24
N TYR A 32 -12.04 -4.12 -13.41
CA TYR A 32 -11.23 -3.15 -12.68
C TYR A 32 -11.55 -3.17 -11.18
N GLU A 33 -12.82 -3.19 -10.80
CA GLU A 33 -13.26 -3.26 -9.42
C GLU A 33 -12.83 -4.56 -8.74
N GLN A 34 -13.01 -5.72 -9.40
CA GLN A 34 -12.53 -7.01 -8.89
C GLN A 34 -11.02 -7.04 -8.69
N THR A 35 -10.25 -6.44 -9.61
CA THR A 35 -8.79 -6.34 -9.47
C THR A 35 -8.41 -5.45 -8.30
N LYS A 36 -9.09 -4.33 -8.13
CA LYS A 36 -8.89 -3.41 -7.01
C LYS A 36 -9.18 -4.06 -5.66
N GLU A 37 -10.30 -4.75 -5.53
CA GLU A 37 -10.66 -5.50 -4.31
C GLU A 37 -9.64 -6.60 -3.98
N SER A 38 -9.15 -7.33 -4.99
CA SER A 38 -8.12 -8.35 -4.82
C SER A 38 -6.78 -7.75 -4.37
N MET A 39 -6.38 -6.61 -4.91
CA MET A 39 -5.17 -5.89 -4.49
C MET A 39 -5.30 -5.39 -3.06
N GLU A 40 -6.42 -4.76 -2.71
CA GLU A 40 -6.69 -4.28 -1.36
C GLU A 40 -6.61 -5.41 -0.33
N GLN A 41 -7.21 -6.56 -0.61
CA GLN A 41 -7.14 -7.73 0.27
C GLN A 41 -5.70 -8.24 0.44
N THR A 42 -4.92 -8.24 -0.62
CA THR A 42 -3.51 -8.65 -0.58
C THR A 42 -2.68 -7.69 0.26
N GLU A 43 -2.89 -6.40 0.08
CA GLU A 43 -2.20 -5.35 0.84
C GLU A 43 -2.57 -5.41 2.33
N LYS A 44 -3.85 -5.60 2.66
CA LYS A 44 -4.33 -5.74 4.04
C LYS A 44 -3.75 -6.95 4.76
N LYS A 45 -3.58 -8.06 4.06
CA LYS A 45 -3.05 -9.30 4.65
C LYS A 45 -1.53 -9.30 4.84
N ASN A 46 -0.81 -8.49 4.08
CA ASN A 46 0.65 -8.53 4.04
C ASN A 46 1.30 -7.14 4.21
N PRO A 47 1.05 -6.43 5.33
CA PRO A 47 1.58 -5.06 5.52
C PRO A 47 3.10 -4.97 5.35
N LYS A 48 3.85 -5.94 5.85
CA LYS A 48 5.32 -5.96 5.77
C LYS A 48 5.86 -5.98 4.34
N ARG A 49 5.09 -6.47 3.39
CA ARG A 49 5.50 -6.50 1.99
C ARG A 49 5.45 -5.12 1.33
N PHE A 50 4.57 -4.26 1.83
CA PHE A 50 4.31 -2.94 1.25
C PHE A 50 4.93 -1.79 2.05
N LEU A 51 5.41 -2.07 3.25
CA LEU A 51 6.11 -1.10 4.08
C LEU A 51 7.61 -1.31 4.02
N THR A 52 8.34 -0.21 3.87
CA THR A 52 9.80 -0.18 3.96
C THR A 52 10.23 0.85 4.98
N VAL A 53 11.34 0.59 5.65
CA VAL A 53 11.98 1.54 6.55
C VAL A 53 13.42 1.74 6.14
N ASP A 54 13.80 3.01 6.04
CA ASP A 54 15.18 3.43 5.81
C ASP A 54 15.55 4.45 6.87
N GLY A 55 16.78 4.44 7.31
CA GLY A 55 17.21 5.39 8.32
C GLY A 55 18.69 5.28 8.68
N HIS A 56 19.07 6.07 9.65
CA HIS A 56 20.42 6.12 10.18
C HIS A 56 20.40 6.39 11.68
N ASP A 57 21.47 6.02 12.32
CA ASP A 57 21.72 6.30 13.72
C ASP A 57 22.91 7.22 13.90
N LYS A 58 22.87 8.00 14.96
CA LYS A 58 23.95 8.90 15.36
C LYS A 58 24.00 9.01 16.87
N ARG A 59 25.19 8.94 17.44
CA ARG A 59 25.39 9.21 18.85
C ARG A 59 25.38 10.72 19.13
N ASN A 60 24.60 11.15 20.12
CA ASN A 60 24.60 12.54 20.57
C ASN A 60 25.59 12.80 21.68
N LEU A 61 25.72 14.06 22.12
CA LEU A 61 26.64 14.48 23.17
C LEU A 61 26.35 13.89 24.57
N LEU A 62 25.09 13.41 24.76
CA LEU A 62 24.64 12.79 26.01
C LEU A 62 24.91 11.29 26.05
N GLY A 63 25.53 10.73 25.01
CA GLY A 63 25.80 9.30 24.90
C GLY A 63 24.58 8.46 24.42
N GLN A 64 23.47 9.11 24.03
CA GLN A 64 22.32 8.44 23.47
C GLN A 64 22.51 8.20 21.97
N THR A 65 21.99 7.11 21.48
CA THR A 65 21.83 6.85 20.05
C THR A 65 20.54 7.47 19.56
N VAL A 66 20.63 8.42 18.66
CA VAL A 66 19.50 9.04 17.99
C VAL A 66 19.26 8.31 16.68
N ILE A 67 18.09 7.73 16.54
CA ILE A 67 17.65 6.99 15.35
C ILE A 67 16.65 7.85 14.60
N LYS A 68 16.93 8.12 13.33
CA LYS A 68 16.04 8.81 12.43
C LYS A 68 15.72 7.89 11.27
N GLY A 69 14.47 7.73 10.95
CA GLY A 69 14.05 6.89 9.84
C GLY A 69 12.87 7.46 9.09
N THR A 70 12.66 6.90 7.91
CA THR A 70 11.51 7.16 7.05
C THR A 70 10.83 5.83 6.76
N ILE A 71 9.53 5.75 7.03
CA ILE A 71 8.71 4.62 6.67
C ILE A 71 7.92 4.98 5.42
N SER A 72 8.02 4.16 4.38
CA SER A 72 7.32 4.36 3.12
C SER A 72 6.28 3.26 2.92
N ASN A 73 5.06 3.67 2.59
CA ASN A 73 3.98 2.78 2.22
C ASN A 73 3.88 2.68 0.69
N LYS A 74 4.25 1.54 0.15
CA LYS A 74 4.21 1.24 -1.30
C LYS A 74 2.89 0.59 -1.74
N ALA A 75 1.92 0.44 -0.84
CA ALA A 75 0.59 -0.03 -1.19
C ALA A 75 -0.11 0.96 -2.13
N THR A 76 -1.01 0.45 -2.95
CA THR A 76 -1.80 1.27 -3.87
C THR A 76 -3.15 1.69 -3.29
N VAL A 77 -3.68 0.92 -2.36
CA VAL A 77 -5.01 1.12 -1.76
C VAL A 77 -4.95 1.21 -0.24
N ALA A 78 -4.20 0.32 0.42
CA ALA A 78 -4.22 0.19 1.88
C ALA A 78 -3.41 1.29 2.58
N SER A 79 -3.99 1.86 3.62
CA SER A 79 -3.30 2.69 4.61
C SER A 79 -2.94 1.85 5.83
N TYR A 80 -1.79 2.14 6.44
CA TYR A 80 -1.33 1.43 7.63
C TYR A 80 -1.11 2.38 8.80
N LYS A 81 -1.29 1.86 9.99
CA LYS A 81 -1.04 2.56 11.26
C LYS A 81 -0.39 1.64 12.27
N ASP A 82 0.02 2.20 13.39
CA ASP A 82 0.70 1.46 14.45
C ASP A 82 1.83 0.59 13.87
N VAL A 83 2.68 1.21 13.07
CA VAL A 83 3.80 0.51 12.42
C VAL A 83 4.88 0.24 13.45
N ASP A 84 5.13 -1.03 13.71
CA ASP A 84 6.16 -1.50 14.62
C ASP A 84 7.47 -1.70 13.85
N VAL A 85 8.48 -0.94 14.23
CA VAL A 85 9.84 -1.02 13.69
C VAL A 85 10.72 -1.74 14.70
N GLU A 86 11.26 -2.89 14.32
CA GLU A 86 12.27 -3.58 15.11
C GLU A 86 13.62 -2.91 14.90
N LEU A 87 14.26 -2.57 16.01
CA LEU A 87 15.62 -2.02 16.07
C LEU A 87 16.56 -3.13 16.56
N THR A 88 17.60 -3.40 15.79
CA THR A 88 18.59 -4.42 16.13
C THR A 88 19.95 -3.79 16.31
N PHE A 89 20.51 -3.93 17.49
CA PHE A 89 21.79 -3.35 17.87
C PHE A 89 22.91 -4.38 17.69
N PHE A 90 23.92 -4.00 16.92
CA PHE A 90 25.07 -4.85 16.62
C PHE A 90 26.36 -4.25 17.15
N SER A 91 27.27 -5.13 17.58
CA SER A 91 28.63 -4.77 17.90
C SER A 91 29.48 -4.53 16.65
N LYS A 92 30.67 -4.00 16.83
CA LYS A 92 31.66 -3.79 15.75
C LYS A 92 32.03 -5.08 15.00
N THR A 93 31.94 -6.22 15.66
CA THR A 93 32.17 -7.55 15.07
C THR A 93 30.94 -8.18 14.43
N GLY A 94 29.81 -7.47 14.43
CA GLY A 94 28.54 -7.96 13.88
C GLY A 94 27.73 -8.85 14.84
N ALA A 95 28.14 -8.94 16.12
CA ALA A 95 27.36 -9.70 17.10
C ALA A 95 26.08 -8.96 17.49
N LEU A 96 24.98 -9.68 17.58
CA LEU A 96 23.70 -9.18 18.06
C LEU A 96 23.80 -8.87 19.57
N LEU A 97 23.56 -7.63 19.94
CA LEU A 97 23.55 -7.20 21.34
C LEU A 97 22.15 -7.14 21.92
N GLU A 98 21.22 -6.50 21.23
CA GLU A 98 19.84 -6.30 21.70
C GLU A 98 18.89 -6.10 20.54
N ARG A 99 17.61 -6.40 20.78
CA ARG A 99 16.49 -6.00 19.92
C ARG A 99 15.51 -5.19 20.73
N ASP A 100 15.01 -4.13 20.12
CA ASP A 100 13.97 -3.28 20.68
C ASP A 100 12.94 -2.92 19.61
N HIS A 101 11.83 -2.35 20.01
CA HIS A 101 10.71 -2.01 19.12
C HIS A 101 10.30 -0.56 19.32
N GLU A 102 10.04 0.11 18.20
CA GLU A 102 9.47 1.46 18.17
C GLU A 102 8.17 1.44 17.38
N VAL A 103 7.07 1.82 18.01
CA VAL A 103 5.77 1.88 17.35
C VAL A 103 5.49 3.30 16.89
N ILE A 104 5.25 3.46 15.60
CA ILE A 104 4.88 4.71 14.97
C ILE A 104 3.37 4.74 14.82
N TYR A 105 2.69 5.58 15.62
CA TYR A 105 1.23 5.61 15.69
C TYR A 105 0.56 6.41 14.58
N GLU A 106 1.32 7.08 13.74
CA GLU A 106 0.80 7.83 12.61
C GLU A 106 0.22 6.91 11.54
N THR A 107 -0.88 7.35 10.91
CA THR A 107 -1.42 6.71 9.72
C THR A 107 -0.59 7.08 8.50
N ILE A 108 -0.13 6.08 7.77
CA ILE A 108 0.63 6.23 6.53
C ILE A 108 -0.28 5.83 5.37
N ALA A 109 -0.80 6.80 4.65
CA ALA A 109 -1.64 6.57 3.49
C ALA A 109 -0.91 5.82 2.38
N ALA A 110 -1.66 5.13 1.52
CA ALA A 110 -1.11 4.46 0.34
C ALA A 110 -0.24 5.42 -0.48
N GLY A 111 0.95 4.98 -0.86
CA GLY A 111 1.92 5.78 -1.61
C GLY A 111 2.61 6.91 -0.85
N SER A 112 2.36 7.05 0.45
CA SER A 112 2.93 8.11 1.30
C SER A 112 4.07 7.60 2.17
N SER A 113 4.78 8.54 2.79
CA SER A 113 5.86 8.25 3.74
C SER A 113 5.72 9.11 4.99
N THR A 114 6.24 8.62 6.11
CA THR A 114 6.34 9.38 7.35
C THR A 114 7.75 9.27 7.94
N ASN A 115 8.19 10.30 8.64
CA ASN A 115 9.48 10.31 9.31
C ASN A 115 9.28 10.06 10.80
N PHE A 116 10.22 9.36 11.40
CA PHE A 116 10.27 9.20 12.84
C PHE A 116 11.65 9.49 13.39
N LYS A 117 11.70 9.85 14.66
CA LYS A 117 12.92 10.07 15.41
C LYS A 117 12.76 9.54 16.82
N THR A 118 13.67 8.71 17.22
CA THR A 118 13.69 8.15 18.57
C THR A 118 15.09 8.21 19.16
N LYS A 119 15.19 8.15 20.49
CA LYS A 119 16.44 8.21 21.23
C LYS A 119 16.52 7.01 22.16
N TYR A 120 17.64 6.31 22.12
CA TYR A 120 17.91 5.16 22.97
C TYR A 120 19.23 5.27 23.68
N PHE A 121 19.27 4.70 24.88
CA PHE A 121 20.53 4.29 25.49
C PHE A 121 20.88 2.90 24.95
N ALA A 122 21.58 2.88 23.83
CA ALA A 122 21.98 1.63 23.21
C ALA A 122 22.88 0.80 24.14
N PRO A 123 22.88 -0.54 24.02
CA PRO A 123 23.75 -1.41 24.78
C PRO A 123 25.22 -1.02 24.62
N LYS A 124 26.02 -1.22 25.66
CA LYS A 124 27.46 -0.97 25.60
C LYS A 124 28.08 -1.83 24.49
N GLY A 125 28.88 -1.20 23.66
CA GLY A 125 29.53 -1.86 22.53
C GLY A 125 28.77 -1.82 21.23
N THR A 126 27.62 -1.12 21.17
CA THR A 126 26.86 -0.91 19.94
C THR A 126 27.67 -0.09 18.93
N ASP A 127 27.85 -0.63 17.75
CA ASP A 127 28.50 0.03 16.60
C ASP A 127 27.45 0.46 15.54
N SER A 128 26.47 -0.38 15.28
CA SER A 128 25.43 -0.11 14.28
C SER A 128 24.04 -0.55 14.75
N VAL A 129 23.02 0.06 14.13
CA VAL A 129 21.61 -0.25 14.36
C VAL A 129 20.95 -0.58 13.03
N ALA A 130 20.34 -1.74 12.94
CA ALA A 130 19.50 -2.12 11.80
C ALA A 130 18.02 -1.88 12.13
N MET A 131 17.27 -1.49 11.12
CA MET A 131 15.82 -1.25 11.21
C MET A 131 15.06 -2.16 10.27
N LYS A 132 13.94 -2.68 10.74
CA LYS A 132 13.08 -3.55 9.95
C LYS A 132 11.62 -3.37 10.37
N ILE A 133 10.70 -3.43 9.41
CA ILE A 133 9.27 -3.48 9.71
C ILE A 133 8.95 -4.85 10.35
N PHE A 134 8.47 -4.81 11.57
CA PHE A 134 8.06 -6.01 12.32
C PHE A 134 6.59 -6.32 12.11
N ALA A 135 5.73 -5.32 12.29
CA ALA A 135 4.29 -5.44 12.14
C ALA A 135 3.67 -4.09 11.78
N ALA A 136 2.44 -4.11 11.31
CA ALA A 136 1.61 -2.92 11.16
C ALA A 136 0.14 -3.32 11.18
N LYS A 137 -0.72 -2.37 11.54
CA LYS A 137 -2.17 -2.53 11.46
C LYS A 137 -2.68 -1.83 10.20
N VAL A 138 -3.72 -2.39 9.63
CA VAL A 138 -4.49 -1.73 8.57
C VAL A 138 -5.44 -0.73 9.21
N GLU A 139 -5.60 0.43 8.61
CA GLU A 139 -6.58 1.41 9.01
C GLU A 139 -7.98 1.05 8.54
#